data_e7776ea24963bc0325dc3915de77bfee
#
_entry.id   e7776ea24963bc0325dc3915de77bfee
#
_cell.length_a   1.000
_cell.length_b   1.000
_cell.length_c   1.000
_cell.angle_alpha   90.00
_cell.angle_beta   90.00
_cell.angle_gamma   90.00
#
_symmetry.space_group_name_H-M   'P 1'
#
loop_
_entity.id
_entity.type
_entity.pdbx_description
1 polymer ?
#
loop_
_entity_poly.entity_id
_entity_poly.type
_entity_poly.pdbx_seq_one_letter_code
_entity_poly.pdbx_strand_id
1 'polypeptide(L)'
;MSLDTSQARQHAQRWVDALTSDTASAVALYGDDLVYDDHGDSDHMIDTAITKAELEPRLAPFANTDLDNGIGVHAFTVTEAFQLAGVDGQPAVVILWDWAGEGLSTFRGVPTEGKTLSTRGITWHQLDAQGKIARETTYWNDTPVLQELGLPIVTPEYWVEGFDPASLTG
;
A
#
# COMPACT_ATOMS: atom_id res chain seq x y z
N MET A 1 24.39 -1.86 -8.57
CA MET A 1 24.82 -2.10 -7.15
C MET A 1 23.90 -3.17 -6.60
N SER A 2 24.39 -4.22 -5.95
CA SER A 2 23.54 -5.23 -5.30
C SER A 2 23.31 -4.79 -3.86
N LEU A 3 22.05 -4.73 -3.40
CA LEU A 3 21.74 -4.57 -1.99
C LEU A 3 21.86 -5.94 -1.30
N ASP A 4 22.17 -5.98 -0.02
CA ASP A 4 22.02 -7.19 0.78
C ASP A 4 20.68 -7.16 1.56
N THR A 5 20.33 -8.25 2.24
CA THR A 5 19.08 -8.36 3.02
C THR A 5 18.99 -7.28 4.11
N SER A 6 20.11 -6.87 4.69
CA SER A 6 20.17 -5.80 5.69
C SER A 6 19.79 -4.44 5.07
N GLN A 7 20.34 -4.16 3.89
CA GLN A 7 20.03 -2.92 3.14
C GLN A 7 18.57 -2.88 2.66
N ALA A 8 18.02 -4.03 2.23
CA ALA A 8 16.61 -4.14 1.87
C ALA A 8 15.70 -3.80 3.08
N ARG A 9 16.02 -4.35 4.26
CA ARG A 9 15.27 -4.06 5.48
C ARG A 9 15.41 -2.61 5.94
N GLN A 10 16.60 -2.02 5.83
CA GLN A 10 16.81 -0.60 6.13
C GLN A 10 16.04 0.29 5.16
N HIS A 11 15.98 -0.05 3.87
CA HIS A 11 15.18 0.67 2.88
C HIS A 11 13.68 0.60 3.24
N ALA A 12 13.17 -0.59 3.52
CA ALA A 12 11.77 -0.80 3.90
C ALA A 12 11.40 -0.01 5.17
N GLN A 13 12.24 -0.07 6.21
CA GLN A 13 11.98 0.66 7.45
C GLN A 13 11.99 2.18 7.21
N ARG A 14 12.97 2.69 6.48
CA ARG A 14 13.03 4.12 6.13
C ARG A 14 11.79 4.59 5.36
N TRP A 15 11.26 3.73 4.48
CA TRP A 15 10.05 4.04 3.71
C TRP A 15 8.82 4.16 4.63
N VAL A 16 8.55 3.17 5.49
CA VAL A 16 7.40 3.22 6.41
C VAL A 16 7.53 4.34 7.44
N ASP A 17 8.74 4.60 7.95
CA ASP A 17 9.00 5.70 8.88
C ASP A 17 8.73 7.07 8.22
N ALA A 18 9.11 7.23 6.95
CA ALA A 18 8.85 8.44 6.19
C ALA A 18 7.36 8.65 5.92
N LEU A 19 6.64 7.58 5.53
CA LEU A 19 5.20 7.64 5.28
C LEU A 19 4.43 8.17 6.48
N THR A 20 4.80 7.74 7.70
CA THR A 20 4.07 8.07 8.92
C THR A 20 4.64 9.27 9.68
N SER A 21 5.73 9.89 9.21
CA SER A 21 6.32 11.07 9.83
C SER A 21 5.88 12.37 9.17
N ASP A 22 6.20 12.56 7.91
CA ASP A 22 5.81 13.73 7.13
C ASP A 22 5.84 13.44 5.62
N THR A 23 4.91 14.05 4.90
CA THR A 23 4.73 13.83 3.46
C THR A 23 5.95 14.21 2.63
N ALA A 24 6.67 15.27 3.02
CA ALA A 24 7.83 15.72 2.26
C ALA A 24 8.99 14.71 2.36
N SER A 25 9.22 14.14 3.54
CA SER A 25 10.19 13.05 3.75
C SER A 25 9.83 11.81 2.92
N ALA A 26 8.53 11.46 2.87
CA ALA A 26 8.06 10.34 2.06
C ALA A 26 8.32 10.60 0.56
N VAL A 27 7.86 11.73 0.02
CA VAL A 27 8.04 12.13 -1.39
C VAL A 27 9.53 12.22 -1.76
N ALA A 28 10.40 12.62 -0.83
CA ALA A 28 11.85 12.72 -1.07
C ALA A 28 12.54 11.37 -1.34
N LEU A 29 11.88 10.24 -1.04
CA LEU A 29 12.41 8.90 -1.36
C LEU A 29 12.29 8.55 -2.84
N TYR A 30 11.41 9.22 -3.58
CA TYR A 30 11.10 8.92 -4.97
C TYR A 30 11.97 9.73 -5.95
N GLY A 31 12.21 9.16 -7.12
CA GLY A 31 12.83 9.83 -8.26
C GLY A 31 11.89 10.85 -8.92
N ASP A 32 12.42 11.63 -9.86
CA ASP A 32 11.60 12.61 -10.57
C ASP A 32 10.76 11.95 -11.68
N ASP A 33 11.30 10.89 -12.29
CA ASP A 33 10.59 10.03 -13.24
C ASP A 33 10.06 8.81 -12.44
N LEU A 34 8.81 8.85 -12.04
CA LEU A 34 8.20 7.84 -11.19
C LEU A 34 7.08 7.11 -11.94
N VAL A 35 7.09 5.78 -11.85
CA VAL A 35 5.95 4.92 -12.22
C VAL A 35 5.30 4.41 -10.94
N TYR A 36 4.00 4.60 -10.85
CA TYR A 36 3.22 4.25 -9.67
C TYR A 36 2.08 3.30 -10.04
N ASP A 37 2.05 2.16 -9.37
CA ASP A 37 1.01 1.16 -9.51
C ASP A 37 0.42 0.86 -8.13
N ASP A 38 -0.83 1.22 -7.90
CA ASP A 38 -1.57 0.80 -6.71
C ASP A 38 -2.76 -0.07 -7.12
N HIS A 39 -2.66 -1.37 -6.85
CA HIS A 39 -3.68 -2.35 -7.16
C HIS A 39 -4.73 -2.50 -6.06
N GLY A 40 -4.55 -1.82 -4.94
CA GLY A 40 -5.52 -1.76 -3.83
C GLY A 40 -6.40 -0.52 -3.87
N ASP A 41 -5.99 0.52 -4.60
CA ASP A 41 -6.74 1.77 -4.67
C ASP A 41 -7.92 1.69 -5.65
N SER A 42 -8.93 2.51 -5.40
CA SER A 42 -10.12 2.65 -6.26
C SER A 42 -9.78 3.17 -7.67
N ASP A 43 -8.71 3.93 -7.79
CA ASP A 43 -8.26 4.49 -9.06
C ASP A 43 -7.58 3.46 -9.97
N HIS A 44 -7.22 2.29 -9.43
CA HIS A 44 -6.56 1.20 -10.17
C HIS A 44 -5.42 1.68 -11.07
N MET A 45 -4.50 2.48 -10.49
CA MET A 45 -3.35 2.99 -11.23
C MET A 45 -2.43 1.83 -11.61
N ILE A 46 -2.26 1.60 -12.90
CA ILE A 46 -1.38 0.56 -13.44
C ILE A 46 -0.43 1.21 -14.44
N ASP A 47 0.87 1.00 -14.28
CA ASP A 47 1.92 1.56 -15.13
C ASP A 47 1.78 3.08 -15.38
N THR A 48 1.30 3.80 -14.37
CA THR A 48 1.01 5.23 -14.51
C THR A 48 2.25 6.05 -14.15
N ALA A 49 2.75 6.83 -15.12
CA ALA A 49 3.78 7.81 -14.85
C ALA A 49 3.15 9.00 -14.11
N ILE A 50 3.67 9.33 -12.94
CA ILE A 50 3.22 10.46 -12.14
C ILE A 50 4.40 11.33 -11.71
N THR A 51 4.11 12.56 -11.37
CA THR A 51 5.06 13.49 -10.77
C THR A 51 5.04 13.41 -9.24
N LYS A 52 6.07 13.93 -8.58
CA LYS A 52 6.08 14.08 -7.11
C LYS A 52 4.90 14.92 -6.60
N ALA A 53 4.47 15.93 -7.37
CA ALA A 53 3.32 16.76 -7.03
C ALA A 53 1.98 15.99 -7.07
N GLU A 54 1.88 14.97 -7.92
CA GLU A 54 0.72 14.07 -7.97
C GLU A 54 0.81 12.96 -6.90
N LEU A 55 2.04 12.56 -6.51
CA LEU A 55 2.26 11.60 -5.44
C LEU A 55 1.97 12.18 -4.05
N GLU A 56 2.33 13.45 -3.83
CA GLU A 56 2.22 14.11 -2.53
C GLU A 56 0.82 14.00 -1.87
N PRO A 57 -0.30 14.33 -2.56
CA PRO A 57 -1.64 14.19 -1.98
C PRO A 57 -2.03 12.75 -1.68
N ARG A 58 -1.44 11.75 -2.35
CA ARG A 58 -1.68 10.33 -2.09
C ARG A 58 -1.01 9.86 -0.82
N LEU A 59 0.19 10.38 -0.51
CA LEU A 59 0.94 10.02 0.69
C LEU A 59 0.55 10.85 1.91
N ALA A 60 -0.01 12.05 1.72
CA ALA A 60 -0.35 12.97 2.81
C ALA A 60 -1.24 12.37 3.92
N PRO A 61 -2.24 11.53 3.63
CA PRO A 61 -3.07 10.92 4.66
C PRO A 61 -2.28 10.06 5.65
N PHE A 62 -1.21 9.38 5.21
CA PHE A 62 -0.43 8.49 6.07
C PHE A 62 0.39 9.22 7.14
N ALA A 63 0.71 10.50 6.91
CA ALA A 63 1.42 11.34 7.88
C ALA A 63 0.48 12.00 8.91
N ASN A 64 -0.82 11.72 8.86
CA ASN A 64 -1.78 12.26 9.82
C ASN A 64 -1.54 11.70 11.22
N THR A 65 -1.56 12.57 12.23
CA THR A 65 -1.39 12.22 13.65
C THR A 65 -2.60 12.58 14.51
N ASP A 66 -3.65 13.15 13.90
CA ASP A 66 -4.87 13.59 14.58
C ASP A 66 -5.95 12.49 14.44
N LEU A 67 -6.33 11.88 15.55
CA LEU A 67 -7.35 10.83 15.62
C LEU A 67 -8.78 11.36 15.41
N ASP A 68 -8.99 12.68 15.60
CA ASP A 68 -10.33 13.25 15.64
C ASP A 68 -10.76 13.90 14.30
N ASN A 69 -9.83 14.02 13.35
CA ASN A 69 -10.13 14.67 12.05
C ASN A 69 -10.80 13.74 11.03
N GLY A 70 -10.89 12.44 11.34
CA GLY A 70 -11.54 11.43 10.49
C GLY A 70 -10.70 10.92 9.32
N ILE A 71 -9.48 11.45 9.12
CA ILE A 71 -8.52 10.96 8.12
C ILE A 71 -7.93 9.62 8.56
N GLY A 72 -7.75 9.46 9.88
CA GLY A 72 -7.13 8.30 10.50
C GLY A 72 -5.64 8.47 10.75
N VAL A 73 -5.17 7.80 11.80
CA VAL A 73 -3.75 7.63 12.11
C VAL A 73 -3.33 6.25 11.63
N HIS A 74 -2.28 6.20 10.83
CA HIS A 74 -1.83 5.01 10.15
C HIS A 74 -0.54 4.47 10.76
N ALA A 75 -0.45 3.16 10.93
CA ALA A 75 0.76 2.48 11.37
C ALA A 75 1.13 1.38 10.37
N PHE A 76 2.39 1.32 10.00
CA PHE A 76 2.94 0.26 9.16
C PHE A 76 4.04 -0.48 9.93
N THR A 77 4.03 -1.81 9.83
CA THR A 77 5.07 -2.66 10.40
C THR A 77 5.69 -3.49 9.28
N VAL A 78 6.97 -3.32 9.04
CA VAL A 78 7.71 -4.16 8.09
C VAL A 78 7.87 -5.55 8.69
N THR A 79 7.22 -6.53 8.09
CA THR A 79 7.35 -7.94 8.51
C THR A 79 8.57 -8.57 7.88
N GLU A 80 8.75 -8.39 6.57
CA GLU A 80 9.89 -8.89 5.82
C GLU A 80 10.30 -7.92 4.71
N ALA A 81 11.57 -7.97 4.29
CA ALA A 81 12.04 -7.25 3.13
C ALA A 81 13.13 -8.06 2.41
N PHE A 82 13.03 -8.14 1.09
CA PHE A 82 13.91 -8.93 0.24
C PHE A 82 14.47 -8.08 -0.88
N GLN A 83 15.74 -8.30 -1.17
CA GLN A 83 16.34 -7.79 -2.39
C GLN A 83 15.99 -8.70 -3.56
N LEU A 84 15.71 -8.07 -4.70
CA LEU A 84 15.60 -8.74 -5.99
C LEU A 84 16.49 -8.06 -7.02
N ALA A 85 16.82 -8.79 -8.08
CA ALA A 85 17.29 -8.18 -9.31
C ALA A 85 16.04 -7.58 -10.01
N GLY A 86 15.99 -6.27 -10.10
CA GLY A 86 14.93 -5.57 -10.82
C GLY A 86 15.08 -5.66 -12.34
N VAL A 87 14.19 -5.04 -13.06
CA VAL A 87 14.26 -4.93 -14.52
C VAL A 87 15.56 -4.19 -14.90
N ASP A 88 16.20 -4.63 -15.98
CA ASP A 88 17.46 -4.07 -16.49
C ASP A 88 18.64 -4.08 -15.49
N GLY A 89 18.62 -4.99 -14.52
CA GLY A 89 19.70 -5.14 -13.53
C GLY A 89 19.75 -4.05 -12.49
N GLN A 90 18.76 -3.17 -12.42
CA GLN A 90 18.62 -2.20 -11.33
C GLN A 90 18.23 -2.92 -10.03
N PRO A 91 18.63 -2.41 -8.85
CA PRO A 91 18.24 -3.01 -7.59
C PRO A 91 16.73 -2.83 -7.35
N ALA A 92 16.12 -3.87 -6.80
CA ALA A 92 14.72 -3.83 -6.38
C ALA A 92 14.55 -4.40 -4.97
N VAL A 93 13.53 -3.94 -4.26
CA VAL A 93 13.17 -4.38 -2.93
C VAL A 93 11.71 -4.77 -2.90
N VAL A 94 11.42 -5.97 -2.39
CA VAL A 94 10.07 -6.39 -2.04
C VAL A 94 9.90 -6.23 -0.54
N ILE A 95 8.82 -5.61 -0.12
CA ILE A 95 8.50 -5.27 1.26
C ILE A 95 7.16 -5.92 1.60
N LEU A 96 7.14 -6.77 2.62
CA LEU A 96 5.91 -7.27 3.23
C LEU A 96 5.64 -6.42 4.46
N TRP A 97 4.41 -5.96 4.60
CA TRP A 97 4.02 -5.10 5.69
C TRP A 97 2.62 -5.41 6.21
N ASP A 98 2.42 -5.17 7.50
CA ASP A 98 1.11 -5.08 8.12
C ASP A 98 0.76 -3.60 8.30
N TRP A 99 -0.51 -3.27 8.10
CA TRP A 99 -1.08 -1.93 8.29
C TRP A 99 -2.19 -1.98 9.32
N ALA A 100 -2.24 -0.93 10.14
CA ALA A 100 -3.37 -0.62 11.00
C ALA A 100 -3.76 0.85 10.85
N GLY A 101 -5.07 1.14 10.95
CA GLY A 101 -5.63 2.49 10.89
C GLY A 101 -6.64 2.70 11.99
N GLU A 102 -6.48 3.79 12.75
CA GLU A 102 -7.37 4.22 13.83
C GLU A 102 -7.94 5.60 13.53
N GLY A 103 -9.13 5.92 14.04
CA GLY A 103 -9.73 7.25 13.89
C GLY A 103 -10.20 7.59 12.46
N LEU A 104 -10.28 6.60 11.56
CA LEU A 104 -10.90 6.82 10.24
C LEU A 104 -12.41 7.02 10.41
N SER A 105 -12.97 8.03 9.75
CA SER A 105 -14.44 8.18 9.69
C SER A 105 -15.08 7.18 8.74
N THR A 106 -14.42 6.90 7.62
CA THR A 106 -14.88 5.93 6.63
C THR A 106 -13.70 5.17 6.02
N PHE A 107 -13.97 3.98 5.53
CA PHE A 107 -13.07 3.23 4.66
C PHE A 107 -13.84 2.85 3.39
N ARG A 108 -13.37 3.29 2.22
CA ARG A 108 -14.08 3.15 0.93
C ARG A 108 -15.55 3.58 0.98
N GLY A 109 -15.82 4.67 1.73
CA GLY A 109 -17.17 5.21 1.91
C GLY A 109 -18.04 4.46 2.93
N VAL A 110 -17.53 3.38 3.54
CA VAL A 110 -18.24 2.65 4.61
C VAL A 110 -17.85 3.25 5.96
N PRO A 111 -18.80 3.67 6.82
CA PRO A 111 -18.51 4.16 8.16
C PRO A 111 -17.75 3.13 8.99
N THR A 112 -16.69 3.56 9.68
CA THR A 112 -15.86 2.66 10.50
C THR A 112 -16.41 2.47 11.92
N GLU A 113 -17.27 3.36 12.37
CA GLU A 113 -17.86 3.32 13.72
C GLU A 113 -16.81 3.28 14.85
N GLY A 114 -15.65 3.91 14.62
CA GLY A 114 -14.57 3.94 15.59
C GLY A 114 -13.74 2.65 15.68
N LYS A 115 -13.93 1.72 14.76
CA LYS A 115 -13.12 0.48 14.71
C LYS A 115 -11.70 0.77 14.28
N THR A 116 -10.76 0.06 14.88
CA THR A 116 -9.40 -0.06 14.35
C THR A 116 -9.41 -1.09 13.23
N LEU A 117 -8.95 -0.68 12.07
CA LEU A 117 -8.89 -1.52 10.88
C LEU A 117 -7.49 -2.06 10.68
N SER A 118 -7.36 -3.24 10.10
CA SER A 118 -6.04 -3.81 9.79
C SER A 118 -6.06 -4.66 8.54
N THR A 119 -4.94 -4.66 7.84
CA THR A 119 -4.68 -5.56 6.71
C THR A 119 -3.18 -5.72 6.51
N ARG A 120 -2.81 -6.42 5.47
CA ARG A 120 -1.43 -6.61 5.05
C ARG A 120 -1.29 -6.43 3.55
N GLY A 121 -0.09 -6.08 3.16
CA GLY A 121 0.22 -5.89 1.77
C GLY A 121 1.67 -6.23 1.43
N ILE A 122 1.93 -6.08 0.16
CA ILE A 122 3.24 -6.24 -0.44
C ILE A 122 3.50 -5.07 -1.36
N THR A 123 4.66 -4.44 -1.20
CA THR A 123 5.13 -3.36 -2.07
C THR A 123 6.43 -3.77 -2.71
N TRP A 124 6.55 -3.55 -4.00
CA TRP A 124 7.77 -3.71 -4.76
C TRP A 124 8.28 -2.34 -5.17
N HIS A 125 9.55 -2.05 -4.83
CA HIS A 125 10.25 -0.86 -5.26
C HIS A 125 11.35 -1.23 -6.25
N GLN A 126 11.38 -0.58 -7.40
CA GLN A 126 12.56 -0.53 -8.26
C GLN A 126 13.31 0.77 -7.97
N LEU A 127 14.61 0.66 -7.73
CA LEU A 127 15.44 1.82 -7.41
C LEU A 127 16.21 2.26 -8.65
N ASP A 128 16.40 3.58 -8.78
CA ASP A 128 17.28 4.17 -9.77
C ASP A 128 18.75 4.09 -9.36
N ALA A 129 19.63 4.62 -10.20
CA ALA A 129 21.09 4.64 -9.95
C ALA A 129 21.47 5.51 -8.74
N GLN A 130 20.60 6.41 -8.29
CA GLN A 130 20.74 7.27 -7.12
C GLN A 130 20.14 6.64 -5.86
N GLY A 131 19.52 5.45 -5.96
CA GLY A 131 18.86 4.76 -4.87
C GLY A 131 17.49 5.34 -4.51
N LYS A 132 16.89 6.11 -5.41
CA LYS A 132 15.52 6.61 -5.29
C LYS A 132 14.55 5.59 -5.85
N ILE A 133 13.31 5.63 -5.39
CA ILE A 133 12.22 4.80 -5.90
C ILE A 133 11.81 5.36 -7.27
N ALA A 134 12.14 4.63 -8.33
CA ALA A 134 11.76 4.95 -9.70
C ALA A 134 10.43 4.28 -10.08
N ARG A 135 10.10 3.18 -9.41
CA ARG A 135 8.81 2.50 -9.56
C ARG A 135 8.37 1.95 -8.22
N GLU A 136 7.10 2.14 -7.91
CA GLU A 136 6.41 1.47 -6.83
C GLU A 136 5.23 0.68 -7.39
N THR A 137 5.11 -0.57 -6.96
CA THR A 137 3.93 -1.40 -7.23
C THR A 137 3.45 -1.97 -5.90
N THR A 138 2.23 -1.64 -5.52
CA THR A 138 1.64 -2.07 -4.25
C THR A 138 0.40 -2.93 -4.48
N TYR A 139 0.37 -4.08 -3.80
CA TYR A 139 -0.79 -4.96 -3.70
C TYR A 139 -1.16 -5.11 -2.23
N TRP A 140 -2.42 -4.95 -1.93
CA TRP A 140 -2.94 -5.19 -0.60
C TRP A 140 -4.36 -5.76 -0.66
N ASN A 141 -4.80 -6.38 0.42
CA ASN A 141 -6.09 -7.03 0.49
C ASN A 141 -7.03 -6.24 1.40
N ASP A 142 -8.06 -5.64 0.84
CA ASP A 142 -9.09 -4.92 1.59
C ASP A 142 -10.18 -5.83 2.19
N THR A 143 -10.24 -7.09 1.76
CA THR A 143 -11.25 -8.05 2.24
C THR A 143 -11.32 -8.16 3.77
N PRO A 144 -10.21 -8.29 4.52
CA PRO A 144 -10.28 -8.34 5.99
C PRO A 144 -10.88 -7.06 6.59
N VAL A 145 -10.54 -5.90 6.01
CA VAL A 145 -11.07 -4.60 6.45
C VAL A 145 -12.58 -4.52 6.23
N LEU A 146 -13.05 -4.91 5.05
CA LEU A 146 -14.47 -4.90 4.72
C LEU A 146 -15.27 -5.89 5.60
N GLN A 147 -14.69 -7.06 5.91
CA GLN A 147 -15.29 -8.02 6.84
C GLN A 147 -15.38 -7.46 8.26
N GLU A 148 -14.34 -6.77 8.75
CA GLU A 148 -14.35 -6.09 10.05
C GLU A 148 -15.45 -5.02 10.12
N LEU A 149 -15.73 -4.36 9.00
CA LEU A 149 -16.84 -3.40 8.85
C LEU A 149 -18.21 -4.06 8.71
N GLY A 150 -18.28 -5.39 8.73
CA GLY A 150 -19.52 -6.15 8.68
C GLY A 150 -20.11 -6.32 7.27
N LEU A 151 -19.32 -6.04 6.23
CA LEU A 151 -19.78 -6.28 4.87
C LEU A 151 -19.70 -7.76 4.52
N PRO A 152 -20.73 -8.34 3.91
CA PRO A 152 -20.69 -9.72 3.47
C PRO A 152 -19.72 -9.84 2.28
N ILE A 153 -18.61 -10.54 2.48
CA ILE A 153 -17.71 -10.91 1.38
C ILE A 153 -18.18 -12.27 0.89
N VAL A 154 -18.81 -12.27 -0.26
CA VAL A 154 -19.21 -13.50 -0.94
C VAL A 154 -18.07 -13.92 -1.85
N THR A 155 -17.45 -15.06 -1.53
CA THR A 155 -16.51 -15.72 -2.44
C THR A 155 -17.31 -16.74 -3.23
N PRO A 156 -17.54 -16.53 -4.54
CA PRO A 156 -18.26 -17.48 -5.35
C PRO A 156 -17.45 -18.79 -5.47
N GLU A 157 -18.08 -19.88 -5.14
CA GLU A 157 -17.47 -21.20 -5.24
C GLU A 157 -17.73 -21.81 -6.64
N TYR A 158 -17.17 -21.20 -7.68
CA TYR A 158 -17.37 -21.58 -9.08
C TYR A 158 -17.04 -23.07 -9.39
N TRP A 159 -16.25 -23.70 -8.53
CA TRP A 159 -15.85 -25.09 -8.65
C TRP A 159 -16.85 -26.08 -8.01
N VAL A 160 -17.86 -25.57 -7.31
CA VAL A 160 -18.90 -26.44 -6.72
C VAL A 160 -19.89 -26.83 -7.78
N GLU A 161 -20.15 -28.15 -7.90
CA GLU A 161 -21.15 -28.65 -8.83
C GLU A 161 -22.54 -28.07 -8.53
N GLY A 162 -23.18 -27.52 -9.57
CA GLY A 162 -24.48 -26.86 -9.42
C GLY A 162 -24.40 -25.38 -9.03
N PHE A 163 -23.20 -24.77 -8.96
CA PHE A 163 -23.08 -23.33 -8.76
C PHE A 163 -23.78 -22.57 -9.92
N ASP A 164 -24.70 -21.69 -9.55
CA ASP A 164 -25.39 -20.81 -10.49
C ASP A 164 -24.86 -19.38 -10.38
N PRO A 165 -24.13 -18.85 -11.38
CA PRO A 165 -23.63 -17.48 -11.37
C PRO A 165 -24.74 -16.43 -11.21
N ALA A 166 -25.98 -16.72 -11.64
CA ALA A 166 -27.11 -15.81 -11.50
C ALA A 166 -27.51 -15.56 -10.02
N SER A 167 -27.13 -16.49 -9.10
CA SER A 167 -27.38 -16.33 -7.68
C SER A 167 -26.58 -15.17 -7.04
N LEU A 168 -25.54 -14.65 -7.74
CA LEU A 168 -24.71 -13.53 -7.29
C LEU A 168 -25.31 -12.15 -7.63
N THR A 169 -26.33 -12.12 -8.49
CA THR A 169 -26.92 -10.87 -9.03
C THR A 169 -28.28 -10.54 -8.43
N GLY A 170 -28.62 -11.16 -7.30
CA GLY A 170 -29.89 -10.96 -6.58
C GLY A 170 -30.01 -9.64 -5.84
#